data_c669d626cd040f8ee50c8f966be664bc
#
_entry.id   c669d626cd040f8ee50c8f966be664bc
#
_cell.length_a   1.000
_cell.length_b   1.000
_cell.length_c   1.000
_cell.angle_alpha   90.00
_cell.angle_beta   90.00
_cell.angle_gamma   90.00
#
_symmetry.space_group_name_H-M   'P 1'
#
loop_
_entity.id
_entity.type
_entity.pdbx_description
1 polymer ?
#
loop_
_entity_poly.entity_id
_entity_poly.type
_entity_poly.pdbx_seq_one_letter_code
_entity_poly.pdbx_strand_id
1 'polypeptide(L)'
;MLTQGDDVEVHALAGRGWSISSIARHLGRDRKTARAYVRGERTAGVRRSTVPDPLTPFVPYLAARFADDPHLWLTALFDEVGPLGYPRSYPSFVRAVRAAGLRPHCEPCQGVSGRATIEIEHPPGAEIQWDWFERRRAPWGGTAYVLLGTLPHSSRVRGVLAPSLDQAHLVEAMDGVLRRLGGTARDWRTDRLATVIVPGSGDVQPSFAPVARHYGVTVRPCPPRRGNRKGAVESSVRYLCGRWWRTMTATTMPDAQASLDRFCATTADDRPRGATTVGALADAEPLLPLPPVPYPATVTGTGPVDANASVAFRGARYSVPPGFIGSILTVRHRLGSPTVEIVSATGALVAVHRHAVRGLVRTGDHRAALEAVVLGAFSTARPCVPKGHHPPGPVARAAAAALRGHEAREVVVDLARYAELVEAAR
;
A
#
# COMPACT_ATOMS: atom_id res chain seq x y z
N MET A 1 -45.24 22.86 19.38
CA MET A 1 -45.31 21.62 18.63
C MET A 1 -46.14 20.65 19.46
N LEU A 2 -47.11 19.97 18.87
CA LEU A 2 -47.88 18.94 19.57
C LEU A 2 -47.05 17.64 19.64
N THR A 3 -47.24 16.88 20.72
CA THR A 3 -46.73 15.49 20.79
C THR A 3 -47.60 14.58 19.92
N GLN A 4 -47.19 13.34 19.66
CA GLN A 4 -48.03 12.38 18.94
C GLN A 4 -49.34 12.08 19.71
N GLY A 5 -49.30 12.05 21.03
CA GLY A 5 -50.49 11.90 21.86
C GLY A 5 -51.46 13.07 21.70
N ASP A 6 -50.93 14.31 21.77
CA ASP A 6 -51.76 15.52 21.56
C ASP A 6 -52.41 15.54 20.16
N ASP A 7 -51.70 15.00 19.12
CA ASP A 7 -52.20 14.95 17.74
C ASP A 7 -53.38 13.98 17.59
N VAL A 8 -53.23 12.79 18.17
CA VAL A 8 -54.34 11.80 18.22
C VAL A 8 -55.54 12.40 18.91
N GLU A 9 -55.34 13.12 20.02
CA GLU A 9 -56.42 13.76 20.78
C GLU A 9 -57.09 14.91 20.01
N VAL A 10 -56.30 15.75 19.32
CA VAL A 10 -56.79 16.79 18.40
C VAL A 10 -57.78 16.23 17.39
N HIS A 11 -57.36 15.14 16.70
CA HIS A 11 -58.19 14.51 15.67
C HIS A 11 -59.43 13.81 16.26
N ALA A 12 -59.30 13.17 17.42
CA ALA A 12 -60.43 12.55 18.11
C ALA A 12 -61.45 13.56 18.54
N LEU A 13 -61.07 14.71 19.11
CA LEU A 13 -61.97 15.79 19.53
C LEU A 13 -62.62 16.47 18.32
N ALA A 14 -61.87 16.70 17.25
CA ALA A 14 -62.39 17.22 15.98
C ALA A 14 -63.45 16.29 15.38
N GLY A 15 -63.16 14.97 15.35
CA GLY A 15 -64.17 13.96 14.91
C GLY A 15 -65.43 13.88 15.76
N ARG A 16 -65.36 14.30 17.02
CA ARG A 16 -66.53 14.42 17.92
C ARG A 16 -67.28 15.75 17.79
N GLY A 17 -66.88 16.58 16.80
CA GLY A 17 -67.57 17.85 16.53
C GLY A 17 -67.16 19.04 17.40
N TRP A 18 -66.05 18.95 18.13
CA TRP A 18 -65.56 20.06 18.93
C TRP A 18 -65.07 21.21 18.05
N SER A 19 -65.33 22.43 18.46
CA SER A 19 -64.80 23.60 17.78
C SER A 19 -63.33 23.72 17.99
N ILE A 20 -62.58 24.28 16.99
CA ILE A 20 -61.12 24.52 17.07
C ILE A 20 -60.72 25.33 18.29
N SER A 21 -61.59 26.25 18.72
CA SER A 21 -61.41 27.06 19.94
C SER A 21 -61.51 26.23 21.20
N SER A 22 -62.41 25.24 21.24
CA SER A 22 -62.60 24.33 22.38
C SER A 22 -61.40 23.35 22.46
N ILE A 23 -61.00 22.81 21.34
CA ILE A 23 -59.79 21.93 21.25
C ILE A 23 -58.55 22.69 21.70
N ALA A 24 -58.34 23.92 21.22
CA ALA A 24 -57.21 24.74 21.60
C ALA A 24 -57.12 25.01 23.09
N ARG A 25 -58.26 25.31 23.70
CA ARG A 25 -58.42 25.57 25.15
C ARG A 25 -58.17 24.29 25.96
N HIS A 26 -58.70 23.18 25.51
CA HIS A 26 -58.56 21.88 26.17
C HIS A 26 -57.06 21.44 26.19
N LEU A 27 -56.34 21.59 25.10
CA LEU A 27 -54.92 21.22 25.00
C LEU A 27 -53.97 22.30 25.50
N GLY A 28 -54.45 23.44 25.99
CA GLY A 28 -53.57 24.53 26.41
C GLY A 28 -52.74 25.11 25.29
N ARG A 29 -53.25 25.12 24.05
CA ARG A 29 -52.51 25.54 22.85
C ARG A 29 -53.20 26.71 22.15
N ASP A 30 -52.40 27.43 21.36
CA ASP A 30 -52.91 28.50 20.50
C ASP A 30 -53.89 27.95 19.44
N ARG A 31 -54.97 28.72 19.17
CA ARG A 31 -56.04 28.38 18.22
C ARG A 31 -55.51 28.15 16.80
N LYS A 32 -54.48 28.94 16.39
CA LYS A 32 -53.83 28.80 15.08
C LYS A 32 -53.06 27.45 14.99
N THR A 33 -52.44 27.06 16.09
CA THR A 33 -51.73 25.77 16.19
C THR A 33 -52.74 24.61 16.12
N ALA A 34 -53.79 24.59 16.94
CA ALA A 34 -54.81 23.55 16.90
C ALA A 34 -55.46 23.42 15.50
N ARG A 35 -55.78 24.54 14.84
CA ARG A 35 -56.32 24.58 13.48
C ARG A 35 -55.38 23.91 12.48
N ALA A 36 -54.08 24.22 12.56
CA ALA A 36 -53.10 23.69 11.62
C ALA A 36 -52.95 22.17 11.72
N TYR A 37 -53.07 21.59 12.93
CA TYR A 37 -53.05 20.13 13.11
C TYR A 37 -54.39 19.50 12.66
N VAL A 38 -55.55 20.04 13.04
CA VAL A 38 -56.85 19.55 12.57
C VAL A 38 -56.95 19.52 11.04
N ARG A 39 -56.34 20.49 10.36
CA ARG A 39 -56.30 20.56 8.89
C ARG A 39 -55.22 19.75 8.23
N GLY A 40 -54.37 19.04 8.99
CA GLY A 40 -53.24 18.30 8.45
C GLY A 40 -52.11 19.17 7.89
N GLU A 41 -52.13 20.50 8.16
CA GLU A 41 -51.06 21.43 7.73
C GLU A 41 -49.77 21.25 8.52
N ARG A 42 -49.83 20.53 9.65
CA ARG A 42 -48.70 20.21 10.52
C ARG A 42 -48.75 18.76 10.95
N THR A 43 -47.61 18.13 11.05
CA THR A 43 -47.42 16.76 11.56
C THR A 43 -46.82 16.81 12.96
N ALA A 44 -47.37 16.01 13.89
CA ALA A 44 -46.84 15.92 15.24
C ALA A 44 -45.40 15.44 15.27
N GLY A 45 -44.60 15.98 16.17
CA GLY A 45 -43.17 15.64 16.27
C GLY A 45 -42.27 16.24 15.17
N VAL A 46 -42.85 16.82 14.11
CA VAL A 46 -42.06 17.42 13.01
C VAL A 46 -41.99 18.94 13.16
N ARG A 47 -40.79 19.47 13.38
CA ARG A 47 -40.53 20.91 13.39
C ARG A 47 -40.31 21.39 11.95
N ARG A 48 -41.23 22.17 11.42
CA ARG A 48 -41.00 22.86 10.12
C ARG A 48 -39.84 23.86 10.29
N SER A 49 -38.73 23.61 9.63
CA SER A 49 -37.65 24.59 9.54
C SER A 49 -38.02 25.61 8.45
N THR A 50 -37.97 26.87 8.76
CA THR A 50 -38.07 27.97 7.76
C THR A 50 -36.72 28.32 7.16
N VAL A 51 -35.66 27.74 7.71
CA VAL A 51 -34.27 27.94 7.21
C VAL A 51 -33.99 26.84 6.20
N PRO A 52 -33.49 27.18 5.02
CA PRO A 52 -33.05 26.19 4.03
C PRO A 52 -32.04 25.21 4.64
N ASP A 53 -32.12 23.94 4.23
CA ASP A 53 -31.16 22.95 4.70
C ASP A 53 -29.76 23.35 4.18
N PRO A 54 -28.77 23.56 5.06
CA PRO A 54 -27.41 23.89 4.68
C PRO A 54 -26.74 22.84 3.77
N LEU A 55 -27.26 21.61 3.69
CA LEU A 55 -26.75 20.57 2.80
C LEU A 55 -27.17 20.83 1.33
N THR A 56 -28.30 21.50 1.08
CA THR A 56 -28.88 21.64 -0.27
C THR A 56 -27.89 22.12 -1.34
N PRO A 57 -27.03 23.12 -1.11
CA PRO A 57 -26.06 23.56 -2.10
C PRO A 57 -24.99 22.49 -2.43
N PHE A 58 -24.73 21.56 -1.52
CA PHE A 58 -23.69 20.52 -1.65
C PHE A 58 -24.22 19.21 -2.24
N VAL A 59 -25.54 19.04 -2.36
CA VAL A 59 -26.16 17.80 -2.87
C VAL A 59 -25.64 17.40 -4.24
N PRO A 60 -25.51 18.28 -5.25
CA PRO A 60 -24.96 17.89 -6.56
C PRO A 60 -23.53 17.39 -6.46
N TYR A 61 -22.68 18.04 -5.66
CA TYR A 61 -21.31 17.63 -5.43
C TYR A 61 -21.25 16.23 -4.76
N LEU A 62 -22.00 16.04 -3.67
CA LEU A 62 -22.02 14.77 -2.94
C LEU A 62 -22.56 13.62 -3.80
N ALA A 63 -23.60 13.87 -4.61
CA ALA A 63 -24.14 12.88 -5.53
C ALA A 63 -23.09 12.45 -6.58
N ALA A 64 -22.35 13.41 -7.17
CA ALA A 64 -21.27 13.12 -8.10
C ALA A 64 -20.16 12.30 -7.43
N ARG A 65 -19.74 12.67 -6.22
CA ARG A 65 -18.70 11.94 -5.49
C ARG A 65 -19.12 10.51 -5.15
N PHE A 66 -20.38 10.27 -4.79
CA PHE A 66 -20.91 8.91 -4.59
C PHE A 66 -21.11 8.13 -5.89
N ALA A 67 -21.32 8.80 -7.02
CA ALA A 67 -21.31 8.15 -8.34
C ALA A 67 -19.90 7.69 -8.73
N ASP A 68 -18.87 8.51 -8.43
CA ASP A 68 -17.48 8.17 -8.67
C ASP A 68 -16.99 7.01 -7.77
N ASP A 69 -17.33 7.07 -6.48
CA ASP A 69 -17.00 6.03 -5.48
C ASP A 69 -18.12 5.85 -4.46
N PRO A 70 -18.99 4.84 -4.63
CA PRO A 70 -20.11 4.54 -3.71
C PRO A 70 -19.67 4.22 -2.26
N HIS A 71 -18.39 3.89 -2.08
CA HIS A 71 -17.83 3.48 -0.80
C HIS A 71 -17.08 4.59 -0.05
N LEU A 72 -17.17 5.84 -0.53
CA LEU A 72 -16.55 6.97 0.17
C LEU A 72 -17.04 7.08 1.61
N TRP A 73 -16.11 7.36 2.50
CA TRP A 73 -16.47 7.60 3.89
C TRP A 73 -17.07 8.98 4.07
N LEU A 74 -18.11 9.08 4.88
CA LEU A 74 -18.74 10.38 5.20
C LEU A 74 -17.76 11.35 5.88
N THR A 75 -16.76 10.84 6.61
CA THR A 75 -15.69 11.67 7.17
C THR A 75 -14.81 12.30 6.08
N ALA A 76 -14.51 11.56 5.02
CA ALA A 76 -13.74 12.08 3.89
C ALA A 76 -14.54 13.15 3.13
N LEU A 77 -15.81 12.88 2.85
CA LEU A 77 -16.70 13.86 2.23
C LEU A 77 -16.89 15.12 3.09
N PHE A 78 -16.94 14.97 4.41
CA PHE A 78 -17.01 16.11 5.31
C PHE A 78 -15.76 16.99 5.24
N ASP A 79 -14.59 16.37 5.15
CA ASP A 79 -13.31 17.09 4.95
C ASP A 79 -13.27 17.82 3.60
N GLU A 80 -13.91 17.27 2.55
CA GLU A 80 -14.00 17.91 1.23
C GLU A 80 -14.97 19.13 1.23
N VAL A 81 -16.14 18.99 1.89
CA VAL A 81 -17.14 20.08 1.87
C VAL A 81 -16.86 21.20 2.88
N GLY A 82 -16.03 20.94 3.89
CA GLY A 82 -15.64 21.96 4.87
C GLY A 82 -15.00 23.21 4.21
N PRO A 83 -13.92 23.05 3.43
CA PRO A 83 -13.30 24.13 2.67
C PRO A 83 -14.22 24.77 1.62
N LEU A 84 -15.25 24.03 1.15
CA LEU A 84 -16.27 24.56 0.24
C LEU A 84 -17.33 25.39 0.96
N GLY A 85 -17.24 25.52 2.29
CA GLY A 85 -18.09 26.39 3.07
C GLY A 85 -19.28 25.70 3.78
N TYR A 86 -19.25 24.36 3.97
CA TYR A 86 -20.30 23.69 4.73
C TYR A 86 -20.25 24.10 6.22
N PRO A 87 -21.35 24.70 6.80
CA PRO A 87 -21.25 25.42 8.07
C PRO A 87 -21.56 24.58 9.31
N ARG A 88 -21.93 23.31 9.17
CA ARG A 88 -22.41 22.48 10.28
C ARG A 88 -21.38 21.44 10.72
N SER A 89 -21.55 20.92 11.95
CA SER A 89 -20.72 19.85 12.49
C SER A 89 -20.91 18.52 11.76
N TYR A 90 -19.91 17.63 11.87
CA TYR A 90 -19.93 16.29 11.27
C TYR A 90 -21.18 15.47 11.64
N PRO A 91 -21.67 15.41 12.91
CA PRO A 91 -22.91 14.69 13.23
C PRO A 91 -24.14 15.25 12.50
N SER A 92 -24.20 16.57 12.28
CA SER A 92 -25.28 17.20 11.52
C SER A 92 -25.20 16.86 10.04
N PHE A 93 -23.97 16.85 9.47
CA PHE A 93 -23.70 16.41 8.11
C PHE A 93 -24.17 14.98 7.87
N VAL A 94 -23.77 14.04 8.74
CA VAL A 94 -24.17 12.63 8.63
C VAL A 94 -25.68 12.46 8.65
N ARG A 95 -26.38 13.18 9.53
CA ARG A 95 -27.85 13.12 9.59
C ARG A 95 -28.50 13.67 8.33
N ALA A 96 -28.00 14.79 7.81
CA ALA A 96 -28.52 15.42 6.60
C ALA A 96 -28.30 14.52 5.35
N VAL A 97 -27.08 13.96 5.16
CA VAL A 97 -26.78 13.03 4.07
C VAL A 97 -27.66 11.78 4.12
N ARG A 98 -27.89 11.23 5.32
CA ARG A 98 -28.80 10.07 5.51
C ARG A 98 -30.26 10.44 5.21
N ALA A 99 -30.72 11.59 5.68
CA ALA A 99 -32.09 12.06 5.42
C ALA A 99 -32.33 12.32 3.93
N ALA A 100 -31.30 12.78 3.21
CA ALA A 100 -31.35 13.01 1.76
C ALA A 100 -31.19 11.72 0.93
N GLY A 101 -30.91 10.56 1.55
CA GLY A 101 -30.76 9.27 0.86
C GLY A 101 -29.62 9.23 -0.13
N LEU A 102 -28.60 10.09 0.00
CA LEU A 102 -27.53 10.26 -1.00
C LEU A 102 -26.55 9.08 -1.04
N ARG A 103 -26.37 8.38 0.08
CA ARG A 103 -25.38 7.30 0.15
C ARG A 103 -25.94 6.01 -0.42
N PRO A 104 -25.29 5.41 -1.45
CA PRO A 104 -25.69 4.11 -1.98
C PRO A 104 -25.61 3.01 -0.91
N HIS A 105 -26.57 2.10 -0.94
CA HIS A 105 -26.55 0.93 -0.07
C HIS A 105 -25.54 -0.09 -0.58
N CYS A 106 -24.71 -0.63 0.32
CA CYS A 106 -23.78 -1.71 0.01
C CYS A 106 -23.76 -2.72 1.15
N GLU A 107 -24.32 -3.91 0.94
CA GLU A 107 -24.37 -4.99 1.94
C GLU A 107 -22.98 -5.41 2.44
N PRO A 108 -21.96 -5.63 1.57
CA PRO A 108 -20.62 -5.99 2.05
C PRO A 108 -19.98 -4.94 2.97
N CYS A 109 -20.35 -3.66 2.81
CA CYS A 109 -19.81 -2.57 3.65
C CYS A 109 -20.47 -2.47 5.02
N GLN A 110 -21.58 -3.14 5.26
CA GLN A 110 -22.25 -3.13 6.58
C GLN A 110 -21.46 -3.90 7.64
N GLY A 111 -20.53 -4.75 7.20
CA GLY A 111 -19.69 -5.53 8.09
C GLY A 111 -20.46 -6.65 8.82
N VAL A 112 -19.69 -7.53 9.46
CA VAL A 112 -20.26 -8.56 10.35
C VAL A 112 -20.27 -7.98 11.76
N SER A 113 -21.46 -7.66 12.28
CA SER A 113 -21.64 -7.29 13.69
C SER A 113 -21.52 -8.54 14.59
N GLY A 114 -21.00 -8.38 15.81
CA GLY A 114 -21.01 -9.43 16.81
C GLY A 114 -19.78 -10.34 16.90
N ARG A 115 -18.65 -9.99 16.27
CA ARG A 115 -17.39 -10.69 16.55
C ARG A 115 -16.86 -10.35 17.93
N ALA A 116 -16.59 -11.38 18.75
CA ALA A 116 -15.86 -11.21 20.00
C ALA A 116 -14.44 -10.66 19.69
N THR A 117 -14.04 -9.62 20.39
CA THR A 117 -12.70 -9.02 20.29
C THR A 117 -12.04 -9.08 21.66
N ILE A 118 -10.75 -9.38 21.67
CA ILE A 118 -9.91 -9.29 22.89
C ILE A 118 -9.13 -7.98 22.76
N GLU A 119 -9.23 -7.13 23.76
CA GLU A 119 -8.40 -5.95 23.86
C GLU A 119 -6.97 -6.36 24.18
N ILE A 120 -6.02 -5.86 23.39
CA ILE A 120 -4.59 -6.09 23.59
C ILE A 120 -4.00 -4.78 24.12
N GLU A 121 -3.46 -4.83 25.32
CA GLU A 121 -2.74 -3.70 25.88
C GLU A 121 -1.42 -3.48 25.15
N HIS A 122 -1.17 -2.23 24.78
CA HIS A 122 0.06 -1.79 24.17
C HIS A 122 0.70 -0.70 25.06
N PRO A 123 1.73 -1.03 25.84
CA PRO A 123 2.43 -0.03 26.64
C PRO A 123 3.01 1.09 25.76
N PRO A 124 3.06 2.35 26.27
CA PRO A 124 3.59 3.47 25.50
C PRO A 124 5.08 3.25 25.15
N GLY A 125 5.44 3.56 23.91
CA GLY A 125 6.81 3.43 23.38
C GLY A 125 7.35 1.99 23.31
N ALA A 126 6.51 0.98 23.54
CA ALA A 126 6.97 -0.41 23.55
C ALA A 126 7.14 -0.98 22.13
N GLU A 127 6.26 -0.64 21.22
CA GLU A 127 6.15 -1.32 19.93
C GLU A 127 5.81 -0.35 18.80
N ILE A 128 6.40 -0.56 17.61
CA ILE A 128 5.91 -0.04 16.32
C ILE A 128 5.43 -1.23 15.51
N GLN A 129 4.23 -1.14 14.96
CA GLN A 129 3.68 -2.11 14.02
C GLN A 129 3.89 -1.62 12.60
N TRP A 130 4.47 -2.48 11.76
CA TRP A 130 4.81 -2.18 10.37
C TRP A 130 3.90 -2.93 9.41
N ASP A 131 3.44 -2.25 8.36
CA ASP A 131 2.70 -2.85 7.26
C ASP A 131 2.90 -2.11 5.95
N TRP A 132 2.86 -2.86 4.86
CA TRP A 132 2.74 -2.32 3.52
C TRP A 132 1.27 -2.28 3.12
N PHE A 133 0.85 -1.19 2.48
CA PHE A 133 -0.32 -1.27 1.63
C PHE A 133 0.05 -0.94 0.18
N GLU A 134 -0.59 -1.66 -0.73
CA GLU A 134 -0.34 -1.56 -2.15
C GLU A 134 -1.58 -1.06 -2.86
N ARG A 135 -1.40 -0.18 -3.84
CA ARG A 135 -2.46 0.30 -4.71
C ARG A 135 -2.02 0.23 -6.16
N ARG A 136 -2.62 -0.67 -6.90
CA ARG A 136 -2.45 -0.75 -8.35
C ARG A 136 -3.05 0.49 -9.01
N ARG A 137 -2.50 0.87 -10.16
CA ARG A 137 -2.96 2.04 -10.94
C ARG A 137 -2.88 3.35 -10.12
N ALA A 138 -1.71 3.61 -9.54
CA ALA A 138 -1.44 4.90 -8.91
C ALA A 138 -1.58 6.05 -9.94
N PRO A 139 -1.97 7.26 -9.50
CA PRO A 139 -2.12 8.41 -10.40
C PRO A 139 -0.87 8.77 -11.20
N TRP A 140 0.32 8.43 -10.68
CA TRP A 140 1.61 8.61 -11.35
C TRP A 140 2.06 7.40 -12.19
N GLY A 141 1.20 6.39 -12.36
CA GLY A 141 1.49 5.13 -13.06
C GLY A 141 2.01 4.02 -12.14
N GLY A 142 1.81 2.77 -12.57
CA GLY A 142 2.29 1.59 -11.85
C GLY A 142 1.53 1.30 -10.55
N THR A 143 2.26 0.79 -9.57
CA THR A 143 1.73 0.46 -8.23
C THR A 143 2.33 1.42 -7.20
N ALA A 144 1.49 1.98 -6.34
CA ALA A 144 1.92 2.69 -5.15
C ALA A 144 2.19 1.68 -4.04
N TYR A 145 3.38 1.74 -3.46
CA TYR A 145 3.76 1.03 -2.26
C TYR A 145 3.91 2.04 -1.13
N VAL A 146 3.21 1.85 -0.04
CA VAL A 146 3.27 2.74 1.12
C VAL A 146 3.59 1.92 2.35
N LEU A 147 4.76 2.15 2.94
CA LEU A 147 5.10 1.57 4.24
C LEU A 147 4.49 2.41 5.35
N LEU A 148 3.77 1.77 6.24
CA LEU A 148 3.21 2.38 7.44
C LEU A 148 3.94 1.89 8.69
N GLY A 149 4.23 2.82 9.58
CA GLY A 149 4.57 2.53 10.97
C GLY A 149 3.51 3.15 11.88
N THR A 150 2.96 2.32 12.75
CA THR A 150 1.92 2.73 13.71
C THR A 150 2.39 2.47 15.14
N LEU A 151 2.28 3.46 16.00
CA LEU A 151 2.40 3.33 17.45
C LEU A 151 1.05 2.82 17.98
N PRO A 152 0.91 1.57 18.44
CA PRO A 152 -0.40 1.01 18.78
C PRO A 152 -1.00 1.62 20.03
N HIS A 153 -0.21 2.16 20.96
CA HIS A 153 -0.70 2.84 22.16
C HIS A 153 -1.49 4.10 21.79
N SER A 154 -0.88 5.05 21.11
CA SER A 154 -1.52 6.32 20.70
C SER A 154 -2.37 6.18 19.45
N SER A 155 -2.10 5.21 18.62
CA SER A 155 -2.58 5.07 17.23
C SER A 155 -2.01 6.12 16.27
N ARG A 156 -0.89 6.75 16.60
CA ARG A 156 -0.15 7.60 15.66
C ARG A 156 0.37 6.76 14.53
N VAL A 157 0.14 7.23 13.31
CA VAL A 157 0.61 6.58 12.08
C VAL A 157 1.45 7.55 11.27
N ARG A 158 2.52 7.03 10.67
CA ARG A 158 3.30 7.72 9.64
C ARG A 158 3.52 6.78 8.47
N GLY A 159 3.63 7.33 7.28
CA GLY A 159 3.81 6.53 6.08
C GLY A 159 4.86 7.11 5.15
N VAL A 160 5.51 6.24 4.40
CA VAL A 160 6.47 6.60 3.35
C VAL A 160 6.15 5.82 2.07
N LEU A 161 6.06 6.54 0.96
CA LEU A 161 5.93 5.95 -0.37
C LEU A 161 7.29 5.45 -0.84
N ALA A 162 7.30 4.25 -1.42
CA ALA A 162 8.50 3.64 -1.96
C ALA A 162 8.28 3.17 -3.40
N PRO A 163 9.33 3.12 -4.24
CA PRO A 163 9.21 2.67 -5.63
C PRO A 163 9.13 1.15 -5.75
N SER A 164 9.52 0.40 -4.71
CA SER A 164 9.48 -1.06 -4.70
C SER A 164 9.43 -1.62 -3.27
N LEU A 165 9.16 -2.94 -3.17
CA LEU A 165 9.10 -3.69 -1.91
C LEU A 165 10.43 -4.39 -1.55
N ASP A 166 11.52 -4.12 -2.27
CA ASP A 166 12.80 -4.75 -1.93
C ASP A 166 13.35 -4.27 -0.58
N GLN A 167 14.31 -5.01 -0.04
CA GLN A 167 14.84 -4.76 1.30
C GLN A 167 15.46 -3.37 1.45
N ALA A 168 16.12 -2.85 0.41
CA ALA A 168 16.74 -1.52 0.50
C ALA A 168 15.70 -0.41 0.61
N HIS A 169 14.65 -0.45 -0.23
CA HIS A 169 13.56 0.52 -0.15
C HIS A 169 12.72 0.35 1.12
N LEU A 170 12.57 -0.88 1.63
CA LEU A 170 11.98 -1.11 2.94
C LEU A 170 12.77 -0.39 4.05
N VAL A 171 14.09 -0.56 4.08
CA VAL A 171 14.97 0.05 5.10
C VAL A 171 14.94 1.58 5.01
N GLU A 172 15.01 2.12 3.80
CA GLU A 172 14.89 3.57 3.58
C GLU A 172 13.53 4.11 4.02
N ALA A 173 12.45 3.41 3.66
CA ALA A 173 11.10 3.78 4.08
C ALA A 173 10.90 3.69 5.60
N MET A 174 11.50 2.67 6.26
CA MET A 174 11.47 2.55 7.72
C MET A 174 12.16 3.75 8.39
N ASP A 175 13.37 4.12 7.95
CA ASP A 175 14.06 5.32 8.47
C ASP A 175 13.19 6.57 8.27
N GLY A 176 12.62 6.74 7.08
CA GLY A 176 11.73 7.85 6.79
C GLY A 176 10.50 7.93 7.68
N VAL A 177 9.90 6.80 8.04
CA VAL A 177 8.79 6.71 9.00
C VAL A 177 9.27 7.04 10.42
N LEU A 178 10.39 6.46 10.86
CA LEU A 178 10.94 6.69 12.19
C LEU A 178 11.26 8.18 12.45
N ARG A 179 11.85 8.87 11.46
CA ARG A 179 12.11 10.32 11.57
C ARG A 179 10.83 11.13 11.66
N ARG A 180 9.76 10.71 10.98
CA ARG A 180 8.43 11.33 11.08
C ARG A 180 7.72 11.03 12.39
N LEU A 181 8.01 9.89 13.02
CA LEU A 181 7.53 9.56 14.38
C LEU A 181 8.32 10.31 15.47
N GLY A 182 9.55 10.78 15.16
CA GLY A 182 10.44 11.44 16.11
C GLY A 182 11.29 10.48 16.94
N GLY A 183 11.29 9.17 16.64
CA GLY A 183 12.02 8.17 17.39
C GLY A 183 11.63 6.75 16.99
N THR A 184 12.14 5.76 17.73
CA THR A 184 11.77 4.35 17.55
C THR A 184 11.28 3.75 18.88
N ALA A 185 10.41 2.73 18.79
CA ALA A 185 10.06 1.89 19.92
C ALA A 185 11.07 0.74 20.08
N ARG A 186 11.01 0.06 21.21
CA ARG A 186 11.91 -1.08 21.52
C ARG A 186 11.70 -2.27 20.59
N ASP A 187 10.46 -2.56 20.27
CA ASP A 187 10.06 -3.69 19.43
C ASP A 187 9.50 -3.23 18.08
N TRP A 188 9.93 -3.88 17.01
CA TRP A 188 9.35 -3.73 15.67
C TRP A 188 8.53 -4.97 15.35
N ARG A 189 7.23 -4.83 15.29
CA ARG A 189 6.34 -5.91 14.91
C ARG A 189 6.06 -5.87 13.41
N THR A 190 6.41 -6.94 12.73
CA THR A 190 6.20 -7.07 11.28
C THR A 190 5.43 -8.35 10.97
N ASP A 191 4.79 -8.39 9.82
CA ASP A 191 4.42 -9.66 9.22
C ASP A 191 5.68 -10.46 8.85
N ARG A 192 5.50 -11.69 8.44
CA ARG A 192 6.59 -12.54 7.97
C ARG A 192 7.05 -12.13 6.57
N LEU A 193 7.39 -10.83 6.41
CA LEU A 193 7.95 -10.30 5.18
C LEU A 193 9.27 -11.01 4.89
N ALA A 194 9.40 -11.61 3.70
CA ALA A 194 10.62 -12.33 3.30
C ALA A 194 11.88 -11.44 3.29
N THR A 195 11.71 -10.12 3.20
CA THR A 195 12.80 -9.14 3.32
C THR A 195 13.28 -8.92 4.75
N VAL A 196 12.52 -9.34 5.75
CA VAL A 196 12.82 -9.16 7.19
C VAL A 196 12.98 -10.50 7.91
N ILE A 197 12.15 -11.48 7.56
CA ILE A 197 12.04 -12.78 8.25
C ILE A 197 12.35 -13.90 7.28
N VAL A 198 13.13 -14.86 7.72
CA VAL A 198 13.43 -16.08 6.96
C VAL A 198 12.14 -16.89 6.79
N PRO A 199 11.71 -17.21 5.55
CA PRO A 199 10.54 -18.02 5.32
C PRO A 199 10.65 -19.38 6.01
N GLY A 200 9.61 -19.75 6.76
CA GLY A 200 9.54 -21.04 7.46
C GLY A 200 10.04 -21.02 8.90
N SER A 201 11.25 -20.50 9.20
CA SER A 201 11.81 -20.51 10.56
C SER A 201 11.22 -19.40 11.46
N GLY A 202 10.97 -18.23 10.91
CA GLY A 202 10.57 -17.06 11.69
C GLY A 202 11.74 -16.27 12.26
N ASP A 203 12.97 -16.63 11.94
CA ASP A 203 14.18 -15.90 12.31
C ASP A 203 14.33 -14.62 11.47
N VAL A 204 15.06 -13.66 12.03
CA VAL A 204 15.39 -12.42 11.31
C VAL A 204 16.37 -12.74 10.18
N GLN A 205 16.12 -12.20 8.98
CA GLN A 205 17.03 -12.33 7.85
C GLN A 205 18.43 -11.84 8.24
N PRO A 206 19.51 -12.61 7.92
CA PRO A 206 20.88 -12.16 8.17
C PRO A 206 21.20 -10.80 7.58
N SER A 207 20.63 -10.50 6.40
CA SER A 207 20.77 -9.19 5.74
C SER A 207 20.06 -8.06 6.45
N PHE A 208 19.00 -8.34 7.25
CA PHE A 208 18.25 -7.35 8.00
C PHE A 208 18.74 -7.18 9.46
N ALA A 209 19.40 -8.18 10.02
CA ALA A 209 19.91 -8.13 11.39
C ALA A 209 20.79 -6.91 11.68
N PRO A 210 21.70 -6.46 10.76
CA PRO A 210 22.46 -5.22 10.96
C PRO A 210 21.58 -3.96 11.04
N VAL A 211 20.45 -3.93 10.33
CA VAL A 211 19.48 -2.83 10.38
C VAL A 211 18.88 -2.73 11.79
N ALA A 212 18.36 -3.85 12.31
CA ALA A 212 17.77 -3.90 13.64
C ALA A 212 18.78 -3.50 14.72
N ARG A 213 20.05 -3.93 14.59
CA ARG A 213 21.13 -3.55 15.49
C ARG A 213 21.43 -2.05 15.42
N HIS A 214 21.44 -1.47 14.23
CA HIS A 214 21.71 -0.04 14.02
C HIS A 214 20.69 0.85 14.75
N TYR A 215 19.41 0.47 14.72
CA TYR A 215 18.33 1.19 15.40
C TYR A 215 18.12 0.74 16.86
N GLY A 216 18.86 -0.25 17.34
CA GLY A 216 18.77 -0.74 18.73
C GLY A 216 17.45 -1.42 19.07
N VAL A 217 16.84 -2.12 18.12
CA VAL A 217 15.48 -2.66 18.25
C VAL A 217 15.43 -4.18 18.18
N THR A 218 14.37 -4.76 18.76
CA THR A 218 14.06 -6.17 18.62
C THR A 218 12.98 -6.35 17.54
N VAL A 219 13.24 -7.22 16.57
CA VAL A 219 12.24 -7.57 15.55
C VAL A 219 11.35 -8.69 16.08
N ARG A 220 10.03 -8.47 16.08
CA ARG A 220 9.00 -9.40 16.55
C ARG A 220 8.09 -9.81 15.39
N PRO A 221 8.31 -10.96 14.75
CA PRO A 221 7.38 -11.44 13.73
C PRO A 221 6.03 -11.79 14.35
N CYS A 222 4.96 -11.53 13.61
CA CYS A 222 3.62 -11.96 14.02
C CYS A 222 3.55 -13.49 14.11
N PRO A 223 3.01 -14.06 15.21
CA PRO A 223 2.79 -15.49 15.30
C PRO A 223 1.87 -15.97 14.17
N PRO A 224 2.08 -17.21 13.67
CA PRO A 224 1.20 -17.76 12.64
C PRO A 224 -0.26 -17.76 13.07
N ARG A 225 -1.17 -17.36 12.16
CA ARG A 225 -2.63 -17.34 12.37
C ARG A 225 -3.12 -16.41 13.51
N ARG A 226 -2.28 -15.52 14.02
CA ARG A 226 -2.65 -14.52 15.05
C ARG A 226 -2.51 -13.09 14.52
N GLY A 227 -3.15 -12.78 13.38
CA GLY A 227 -3.17 -11.45 12.77
C GLY A 227 -3.72 -10.36 13.69
N ASN A 228 -4.57 -10.70 14.66
CA ASN A 228 -5.11 -9.76 15.66
C ASN A 228 -4.02 -8.99 16.45
N ARG A 229 -2.81 -9.55 16.58
CA ARG A 229 -1.68 -8.86 17.20
C ARG A 229 -1.12 -7.68 16.38
N LYS A 230 -1.56 -7.50 15.14
CA LYS A 230 -1.19 -6.42 14.22
C LYS A 230 -2.37 -5.49 13.91
N GLY A 231 -3.43 -5.59 14.70
CA GLY A 231 -4.70 -4.88 14.46
C GLY A 231 -4.59 -3.37 14.41
N ALA A 232 -3.59 -2.76 15.09
CA ALA A 232 -3.41 -1.31 15.08
C ALA A 232 -2.97 -0.81 13.70
N VAL A 233 -1.95 -1.42 13.07
CA VAL A 233 -1.51 -0.99 11.73
C VAL A 233 -2.51 -1.38 10.65
N GLU A 234 -3.20 -2.51 10.76
CA GLU A 234 -4.28 -2.89 9.83
C GLU A 234 -5.42 -1.86 9.88
N SER A 235 -5.76 -1.37 11.07
CA SER A 235 -6.72 -0.29 11.25
C SER A 235 -6.23 1.02 10.64
N SER A 236 -4.92 1.32 10.76
CA SER A 236 -4.28 2.47 10.14
C SER A 236 -4.28 2.37 8.61
N VAL A 237 -4.00 1.18 8.03
CA VAL A 237 -4.12 0.93 6.59
C VAL A 237 -5.55 1.23 6.12
N ARG A 238 -6.55 0.68 6.80
CA ARG A 238 -7.96 0.90 6.47
C ARG A 238 -8.33 2.38 6.55
N TYR A 239 -7.89 3.06 7.60
CA TYR A 239 -8.13 4.49 7.82
C TYR A 239 -7.51 5.34 6.72
N LEU A 240 -6.23 5.15 6.40
CA LEU A 240 -5.54 5.90 5.34
C LEU A 240 -6.10 5.61 3.96
N CYS A 241 -6.44 4.34 3.67
CA CYS A 241 -7.08 3.99 2.41
C CYS A 241 -8.46 4.66 2.26
N GLY A 242 -9.27 4.64 3.31
CA GLY A 242 -10.64 5.17 3.27
C GLY A 242 -10.72 6.69 3.28
N ARG A 243 -9.75 7.36 3.90
CA ARG A 243 -9.85 8.80 4.15
C ARG A 243 -8.80 9.64 3.43
N TRP A 244 -7.57 9.15 3.24
CA TRP A 244 -6.54 9.87 2.52
C TRP A 244 -6.43 9.41 1.06
N TRP A 245 -6.21 8.12 0.82
CA TRP A 245 -5.93 7.63 -0.54
C TRP A 245 -7.07 7.92 -1.53
N ARG A 246 -8.32 7.73 -1.10
CA ARG A 246 -9.51 7.91 -1.95
C ARG A 246 -9.80 9.36 -2.31
N THR A 247 -9.29 10.30 -1.53
CA THR A 247 -9.53 11.75 -1.72
C THR A 247 -8.31 12.51 -2.18
N MET A 248 -7.15 11.84 -2.22
CA MET A 248 -5.89 12.42 -2.65
C MET A 248 -5.94 12.77 -4.14
N THR A 249 -5.53 14.00 -4.48
CA THR A 249 -5.51 14.53 -5.85
C THR A 249 -4.11 14.60 -6.47
N ALA A 250 -3.07 14.18 -5.74
CA ALA A 250 -1.68 14.23 -6.21
C ALA A 250 -1.47 13.29 -7.41
N THR A 251 -0.78 13.79 -8.44
CA THR A 251 -0.45 13.04 -9.66
C THR A 251 1.00 12.59 -9.73
N THR A 252 1.82 12.99 -8.76
CA THR A 252 3.22 12.55 -8.62
C THR A 252 3.46 11.91 -7.27
N MET A 253 4.44 11.02 -7.18
CA MET A 253 4.78 10.36 -5.91
C MET A 253 5.29 11.36 -4.84
N PRO A 254 6.14 12.37 -5.16
CA PRO A 254 6.53 13.39 -4.19
C PRO A 254 5.35 14.21 -3.64
N ASP A 255 4.41 14.62 -4.50
CA ASP A 255 3.23 15.37 -4.06
C ASP A 255 2.30 14.50 -3.19
N ALA A 256 2.17 13.21 -3.54
CA ALA A 256 1.43 12.24 -2.74
C ALA A 256 2.09 12.06 -1.35
N GLN A 257 3.43 12.01 -1.28
CA GLN A 257 4.15 11.98 0.00
C GLN A 257 3.88 13.22 0.83
N ALA A 258 3.99 14.41 0.23
CA ALA A 258 3.70 15.66 0.92
C ALA A 258 2.24 15.74 1.41
N SER A 259 1.31 15.22 0.62
CA SER A 259 -0.11 15.10 1.00
C SER A 259 -0.30 14.13 2.18
N LEU A 260 0.38 12.97 2.17
CA LEU A 260 0.34 12.00 3.26
C LEU A 260 0.90 12.59 4.55
N ASP A 261 2.02 13.28 4.45
CA ASP A 261 2.67 13.91 5.61
C ASP A 261 1.74 14.95 6.27
N ARG A 262 1.11 15.82 5.47
CA ARG A 262 0.10 16.77 5.98
C ARG A 262 -1.08 16.06 6.61
N PHE A 263 -1.64 15.06 5.92
CA PHE A 263 -2.78 14.30 6.44
C PHE A 263 -2.45 13.64 7.78
N CYS A 264 -1.26 13.05 7.90
CA CYS A 264 -0.84 12.40 9.15
C CYS A 264 -0.64 13.42 10.28
N ALA A 265 0.00 14.57 10.00
CA ALA A 265 0.33 15.57 11.00
C ALA A 265 -0.89 16.37 11.50
N THR A 266 -1.93 16.50 10.68
CA THR A 266 -3.15 17.22 11.03
C THR A 266 -4.29 16.25 11.28
N THR A 267 -4.94 15.79 10.24
CA THR A 267 -6.17 14.99 10.32
C THR A 267 -6.04 13.70 11.13
N ALA A 268 -4.89 12.99 11.03
CA ALA A 268 -4.71 11.75 11.77
C ALA A 268 -4.30 11.99 13.22
N ASP A 269 -3.47 12.98 13.50
CA ASP A 269 -3.04 13.33 14.86
C ASP A 269 -4.13 14.05 15.65
N ASP A 270 -5.00 14.83 15.00
CA ASP A 270 -6.12 15.52 15.64
C ASP A 270 -7.29 14.60 16.02
N ARG A 271 -7.23 13.33 15.63
CA ARG A 271 -8.29 12.38 16.00
C ARG A 271 -8.44 12.26 17.53
N PRO A 272 -9.67 12.27 18.06
CA PRO A 272 -9.92 11.99 19.46
C PRO A 272 -9.43 10.58 19.84
N ARG A 273 -8.75 10.48 20.97
CA ARG A 273 -8.32 9.23 21.60
C ARG A 273 -8.50 9.31 23.11
N GLY A 274 -9.61 8.73 23.61
CA GLY A 274 -10.00 8.95 25.01
C GLY A 274 -10.31 10.44 25.29
N ALA A 275 -9.69 10.99 26.30
CA ALA A 275 -9.86 12.39 26.70
C ALA A 275 -8.93 13.38 25.97
N THR A 276 -8.10 12.90 25.03
CA THR A 276 -7.09 13.69 24.32
C THR A 276 -7.10 13.41 22.81
N THR A 277 -6.07 13.79 22.11
CA THR A 277 -5.86 13.47 20.68
C THR A 277 -4.77 12.39 20.50
N VAL A 278 -4.76 11.76 19.33
CA VAL A 278 -3.70 10.83 18.92
C VAL A 278 -2.33 11.51 19.01
N GLY A 279 -2.25 12.76 18.52
CA GLY A 279 -1.02 13.54 18.53
C GLY A 279 -0.49 13.78 19.94
N ALA A 280 -1.31 14.35 20.84
CA ALA A 280 -0.91 14.63 22.21
C ALA A 280 -0.51 13.37 22.98
N LEU A 281 -1.22 12.25 22.76
CA LEU A 281 -0.89 10.97 23.39
C LEU A 281 0.45 10.42 22.89
N ALA A 282 0.70 10.53 21.59
CA ALA A 282 1.95 10.04 20.98
C ALA A 282 3.18 10.91 21.35
N ASP A 283 3.00 12.21 21.53
CA ASP A 283 4.08 13.10 21.97
C ASP A 283 4.55 12.77 23.39
N ALA A 284 3.69 12.14 24.19
CA ALA A 284 4.03 11.64 25.52
C ALA A 284 4.64 10.22 25.52
N GLU A 285 4.68 9.53 24.38
CA GLU A 285 5.28 8.19 24.33
C GLU A 285 6.81 8.24 24.42
N PRO A 286 7.44 7.42 25.30
CA PRO A 286 8.88 7.41 25.47
C PRO A 286 9.58 6.65 24.34
N LEU A 287 9.76 7.30 23.20
CA LEU A 287 10.49 6.74 22.06
C LEU A 287 12.01 6.82 22.29
N LEU A 288 12.73 5.83 21.78
CA LEU A 288 14.18 5.83 21.77
C LEU A 288 14.70 6.79 20.69
N PRO A 289 15.82 7.50 20.93
CA PRO A 289 16.43 8.39 19.96
C PRO A 289 16.94 7.61 18.74
N LEU A 290 16.87 8.24 17.56
CA LEU A 290 17.39 7.66 16.34
C LEU A 290 18.89 7.94 16.18
N PRO A 291 19.63 7.02 15.52
CA PRO A 291 20.96 7.33 15.05
C PRO A 291 20.95 8.59 14.15
N PRO A 292 21.98 9.46 14.25
CA PRO A 292 22.04 10.68 13.44
C PRO A 292 22.15 10.38 11.95
N VAL A 293 22.79 9.26 11.58
CA VAL A 293 22.94 8.80 10.20
C VAL A 293 22.01 7.62 9.95
N PRO A 294 21.18 7.65 8.88
CA PRO A 294 20.38 6.51 8.50
C PRO A 294 21.23 5.28 8.19
N TYR A 295 20.66 4.08 8.41
CA TYR A 295 21.30 2.86 7.92
C TYR A 295 21.44 2.93 6.39
N PRO A 296 22.63 2.59 5.80
CA PRO A 296 22.88 2.71 4.38
C PRO A 296 22.06 1.68 3.59
N ALA A 297 20.87 2.08 3.15
CA ALA A 297 20.01 1.25 2.32
C ALA A 297 20.68 1.02 0.96
N THR A 298 21.13 -0.21 0.71
CA THR A 298 21.91 -0.56 -0.47
C THR A 298 21.21 -1.66 -1.27
N VAL A 299 20.95 -1.37 -2.53
CA VAL A 299 20.49 -2.36 -3.50
C VAL A 299 21.69 -3.08 -4.06
N THR A 300 21.66 -4.41 -4.06
CA THR A 300 22.70 -5.25 -4.65
C THR A 300 22.15 -6.11 -5.77
N GLY A 301 22.98 -6.37 -6.77
CA GLY A 301 22.68 -7.32 -7.84
C GLY A 301 23.97 -8.01 -8.27
N THR A 302 23.92 -9.32 -8.42
CA THR A 302 25.07 -10.13 -8.84
C THR A 302 24.81 -10.67 -10.23
N GLY A 303 25.80 -10.60 -11.10
CA GLY A 303 25.67 -11.07 -12.47
C GLY A 303 27.02 -11.32 -13.16
N PRO A 304 26.99 -12.07 -14.28
CA PRO A 304 28.18 -12.31 -15.08
C PRO A 304 28.58 -11.08 -15.89
N VAL A 305 29.86 -10.89 -16.05
CA VAL A 305 30.44 -9.93 -16.99
C VAL A 305 30.42 -10.51 -18.40
N ASP A 306 29.78 -9.79 -19.31
CA ASP A 306 29.64 -10.23 -20.69
C ASP A 306 30.92 -10.01 -21.55
N ALA A 307 30.86 -10.44 -22.82
CA ALA A 307 31.94 -10.28 -23.78
C ALA A 307 32.28 -8.81 -24.12
N ASN A 308 31.35 -7.87 -23.81
CA ASN A 308 31.59 -6.43 -23.95
C ASN A 308 32.18 -5.79 -22.68
N ALA A 309 32.70 -6.62 -21.76
CA ALA A 309 33.21 -6.20 -20.46
C ALA A 309 32.20 -5.33 -19.71
N SER A 310 30.96 -5.81 -19.61
CA SER A 310 29.92 -5.10 -18.87
C SER A 310 29.09 -6.04 -18.00
N VAL A 311 28.61 -5.53 -16.86
CA VAL A 311 27.67 -6.21 -15.93
C VAL A 311 26.32 -5.51 -15.95
N ALA A 312 25.25 -6.30 -15.98
CA ALA A 312 23.89 -5.78 -15.96
C ALA A 312 23.41 -5.51 -14.53
N PHE A 313 22.69 -4.40 -14.33
CA PHE A 313 22.07 -4.08 -13.07
C PHE A 313 20.83 -3.17 -13.29
N ARG A 314 19.63 -3.64 -12.91
CA ARG A 314 18.38 -2.89 -12.93
C ARG A 314 18.11 -2.09 -14.21
N GLY A 315 18.24 -2.72 -15.36
CA GLY A 315 17.96 -2.11 -16.68
C GLY A 315 19.11 -1.33 -17.29
N ALA A 316 20.20 -1.10 -16.55
CA ALA A 316 21.44 -0.51 -17.05
C ALA A 316 22.56 -1.56 -17.14
N ARG A 317 23.60 -1.25 -17.88
CA ARG A 317 24.85 -2.02 -17.96
C ARG A 317 26.02 -1.10 -17.63
N TYR A 318 26.99 -1.64 -16.90
CA TYR A 318 28.14 -0.87 -16.44
C TYR A 318 29.43 -1.56 -16.86
N SER A 319 30.32 -0.82 -17.48
CA SER A 319 31.59 -1.37 -17.96
C SER A 319 32.53 -1.69 -16.78
N VAL A 320 33.37 -2.71 -17.00
CA VAL A 320 34.44 -3.10 -16.08
C VAL A 320 35.70 -3.36 -16.87
N PRO A 321 36.90 -3.44 -16.25
CA PRO A 321 38.10 -3.84 -16.94
C PRO A 321 37.91 -5.21 -17.63
N PRO A 322 38.43 -5.41 -18.87
CA PRO A 322 38.17 -6.63 -19.65
C PRO A 322 38.72 -7.91 -19.02
N GLY A 323 39.68 -7.80 -18.10
CA GLY A 323 40.18 -8.95 -17.32
C GLY A 323 39.12 -9.65 -16.47
N PHE A 324 37.94 -9.04 -16.29
CA PHE A 324 36.80 -9.63 -15.56
C PHE A 324 35.76 -10.30 -16.48
N ILE A 325 35.98 -10.36 -17.80
CA ILE A 325 35.06 -11.05 -18.72
C ILE A 325 34.86 -12.50 -18.28
N GLY A 326 33.59 -12.94 -18.17
CA GLY A 326 33.21 -14.26 -17.67
C GLY A 326 33.17 -14.40 -16.14
N SER A 327 33.67 -13.42 -15.38
CA SER A 327 33.61 -13.42 -13.92
C SER A 327 32.23 -12.99 -13.45
N ILE A 328 31.85 -13.38 -12.21
CA ILE A 328 30.67 -12.92 -11.54
C ILE A 328 31.05 -11.75 -10.65
N LEU A 329 30.42 -10.59 -10.87
CA LEU A 329 30.62 -9.39 -10.07
C LEU A 329 29.32 -8.96 -9.38
N THR A 330 29.45 -8.23 -8.27
CA THR A 330 28.34 -7.64 -7.54
C THR A 330 28.30 -6.13 -7.76
N VAL A 331 27.16 -5.62 -8.23
CA VAL A 331 26.89 -4.18 -8.33
C VAL A 331 26.15 -3.76 -7.07
N ARG A 332 26.59 -2.66 -6.45
CA ARG A 332 26.01 -2.08 -5.25
C ARG A 332 25.57 -0.64 -5.54
N HIS A 333 24.35 -0.31 -5.21
CA HIS A 333 23.83 1.05 -5.27
C HIS A 333 23.24 1.44 -3.94
N ARG A 334 23.88 2.34 -3.22
CA ARG A 334 23.31 2.98 -2.04
C ARG A 334 22.19 3.94 -2.51
N LEU A 335 21.00 3.80 -2.00
CA LEU A 335 19.87 4.69 -2.35
C LEU A 335 20.24 6.15 -2.03
N GLY A 336 19.86 7.05 -2.93
CA GLY A 336 20.27 8.46 -2.87
C GLY A 336 21.68 8.77 -3.33
N SER A 337 22.55 7.75 -3.58
CA SER A 337 23.88 7.98 -4.16
C SER A 337 23.79 8.22 -5.66
N PRO A 338 24.55 9.18 -6.21
CA PRO A 338 24.66 9.38 -7.65
C PRO A 338 25.49 8.30 -8.34
N THR A 339 26.12 7.38 -7.59
CA THR A 339 27.05 6.38 -8.10
C THR A 339 26.66 4.96 -7.73
N VAL A 340 27.10 4.02 -8.54
CA VAL A 340 27.11 2.59 -8.27
C VAL A 340 28.53 2.10 -8.15
N GLU A 341 28.76 1.13 -7.26
CA GLU A 341 30.03 0.45 -7.05
C GLU A 341 29.93 -0.96 -7.59
N ILE A 342 30.99 -1.44 -8.25
CA ILE A 342 31.10 -2.80 -8.72
C ILE A 342 32.24 -3.45 -7.96
N VAL A 343 31.95 -4.59 -7.31
CA VAL A 343 32.90 -5.28 -6.46
C VAL A 343 33.07 -6.73 -6.90
N SER A 344 34.27 -7.28 -6.69
CA SER A 344 34.55 -8.70 -6.90
C SER A 344 33.90 -9.59 -5.84
N ALA A 345 33.98 -10.89 -6.00
CA ALA A 345 33.53 -11.87 -5.01
C ALA A 345 34.30 -11.73 -3.67
N THR A 346 35.53 -11.23 -3.69
CA THR A 346 36.30 -10.96 -2.48
C THR A 346 35.98 -9.60 -1.83
N GLY A 347 35.07 -8.81 -2.42
CA GLY A 347 34.72 -7.48 -1.97
C GLY A 347 35.61 -6.35 -2.42
N ALA A 348 36.63 -6.64 -3.25
CA ALA A 348 37.51 -5.61 -3.82
C ALA A 348 36.76 -4.73 -4.83
N LEU A 349 36.95 -3.41 -4.74
CA LEU A 349 36.36 -2.44 -5.66
C LEU A 349 36.95 -2.61 -7.05
N VAL A 350 36.11 -2.88 -8.05
CA VAL A 350 36.48 -3.07 -9.44
C VAL A 350 36.26 -1.81 -10.27
N ALA A 351 35.10 -1.15 -10.08
CA ALA A 351 34.74 0.07 -10.79
C ALA A 351 33.68 0.89 -10.03
N VAL A 352 33.66 2.18 -10.31
CA VAL A 352 32.61 3.11 -9.87
C VAL A 352 32.05 3.82 -11.10
N HIS A 353 30.72 3.88 -11.19
CA HIS A 353 30.04 4.56 -12.29
C HIS A 353 28.95 5.49 -11.78
N ARG A 354 28.57 6.47 -12.58
CA ARG A 354 27.35 7.24 -12.34
C ARG A 354 26.15 6.30 -12.47
N HIS A 355 25.21 6.39 -11.52
CA HIS A 355 23.96 5.62 -11.60
C HIS A 355 23.14 6.00 -12.83
N ALA A 356 22.64 5.01 -13.54
CA ALA A 356 21.76 5.17 -14.68
C ALA A 356 20.55 4.24 -14.56
N VAL A 357 19.38 4.70 -14.98
CA VAL A 357 18.13 3.92 -14.97
C VAL A 357 18.15 2.86 -16.10
N ARG A 358 18.77 3.18 -17.22
CA ARG A 358 18.86 2.30 -18.41
C ARG A 358 20.05 2.69 -19.28
N GLY A 359 20.41 1.80 -20.19
CA GLY A 359 21.48 2.01 -21.16
C GLY A 359 22.82 1.48 -20.68
N LEU A 360 23.87 1.80 -21.43
CA LEU A 360 25.25 1.39 -21.15
C LEU A 360 26.06 2.59 -20.64
N VAL A 361 26.57 2.48 -19.43
CA VAL A 361 27.53 3.41 -18.83
C VAL A 361 28.93 2.83 -18.98
N ARG A 362 29.76 3.53 -19.70
CA ARG A 362 31.15 3.08 -20.02
C ARG A 362 32.13 4.22 -19.79
N THR A 363 33.28 3.90 -19.17
CA THR A 363 34.41 4.83 -19.06
C THR A 363 35.33 4.73 -20.31
N GLY A 364 36.05 5.81 -20.59
CA GLY A 364 37.04 5.83 -21.70
C GLY A 364 38.13 4.77 -21.53
N ASP A 365 38.62 4.61 -20.29
CA ASP A 365 39.67 3.65 -19.96
C ASP A 365 39.23 2.19 -20.18
N HIS A 366 38.01 1.82 -19.74
CA HIS A 366 37.46 0.49 -19.97
C HIS A 366 37.26 0.20 -21.47
N ARG A 367 36.85 1.24 -22.22
CA ARG A 367 36.71 1.14 -23.67
C ARG A 367 38.04 0.89 -24.34
N ALA A 368 39.09 1.71 -24.06
CA ALA A 368 40.40 1.58 -24.62
C ALA A 368 41.07 0.22 -24.29
N ALA A 369 40.90 -0.22 -23.02
CA ALA A 369 41.41 -1.53 -22.60
C ALA A 369 40.70 -2.68 -23.35
N LEU A 370 39.39 -2.61 -23.57
CA LEU A 370 38.65 -3.62 -24.33
C LEU A 370 39.07 -3.63 -25.81
N GLU A 371 39.22 -2.46 -26.42
CA GLU A 371 39.74 -2.35 -27.80
C GLU A 371 41.12 -2.97 -27.95
N ALA A 372 42.03 -2.75 -27.00
CA ALA A 372 43.35 -3.37 -26.98
C ALA A 372 43.30 -4.91 -26.91
N VAL A 373 42.41 -5.47 -26.10
CA VAL A 373 42.20 -6.93 -26.01
C VAL A 373 41.66 -7.48 -27.32
N VAL A 374 40.69 -6.80 -27.95
CA VAL A 374 40.12 -7.24 -29.23
C VAL A 374 41.16 -7.18 -30.33
N LEU A 375 41.94 -6.11 -30.43
CA LEU A 375 43.00 -5.98 -31.41
C LEU A 375 44.10 -7.02 -31.19
N GLY A 376 44.51 -7.28 -29.96
CA GLY A 376 45.46 -8.34 -29.61
C GLY A 376 44.94 -9.73 -30.00
N ALA A 377 43.67 -10.03 -29.79
CA ALA A 377 43.05 -11.29 -30.19
C ALA A 377 43.07 -11.49 -31.72
N PHE A 378 42.84 -10.43 -32.50
CA PHE A 378 42.93 -10.49 -33.96
C PHE A 378 44.37 -10.69 -34.45
N SER A 379 45.37 -10.12 -33.77
CA SER A 379 46.78 -10.27 -34.13
C SER A 379 47.37 -11.65 -33.78
N THR A 380 46.74 -12.35 -32.82
CA THR A 380 47.19 -13.69 -32.34
C THR A 380 46.32 -14.84 -32.81
N ALA A 381 45.20 -14.56 -33.47
CA ALA A 381 44.29 -15.58 -33.94
C ALA A 381 44.93 -16.44 -35.02
N ARG A 382 45.15 -17.73 -34.72
CA ARG A 382 45.41 -18.72 -35.77
C ARG A 382 44.22 -18.82 -36.69
N PRO A 383 44.42 -18.81 -38.03
CA PRO A 383 43.30 -18.95 -38.93
C PRO A 383 42.60 -20.30 -38.66
N CYS A 384 41.29 -20.25 -38.45
CA CYS A 384 40.50 -21.46 -38.35
C CYS A 384 40.55 -22.20 -39.68
N VAL A 385 40.51 -23.53 -39.63
CA VAL A 385 40.35 -24.36 -40.85
C VAL A 385 39.15 -23.83 -41.63
N PRO A 386 39.24 -23.64 -42.95
CA PRO A 386 38.16 -23.11 -43.76
C PRO A 386 36.87 -23.89 -43.50
N LYS A 387 35.80 -23.18 -43.23
CA LYS A 387 34.47 -23.76 -43.02
C LYS A 387 33.90 -24.22 -44.35
N GLY A 388 34.24 -25.46 -44.75
CA GLY A 388 33.72 -26.11 -45.94
C GLY A 388 32.47 -26.95 -45.63
N HIS A 389 31.88 -27.48 -46.69
CA HIS A 389 30.82 -28.48 -46.53
C HIS A 389 31.47 -29.81 -46.11
N HIS A 390 31.28 -30.20 -44.87
CA HIS A 390 31.78 -31.44 -44.28
C HIS A 390 30.59 -32.32 -43.83
N PRO A 391 30.01 -33.11 -44.76
CA PRO A 391 28.96 -34.05 -44.38
C PRO A 391 29.53 -35.11 -43.42
N PRO A 392 28.67 -35.74 -42.59
CA PRO A 392 29.11 -36.78 -41.69
C PRO A 392 29.93 -37.87 -42.40
N GLY A 393 31.14 -38.09 -41.92
CA GLY A 393 32.05 -39.12 -42.44
C GLY A 393 31.55 -40.55 -42.16
N PRO A 394 32.21 -41.58 -42.70
CA PRO A 394 31.76 -42.96 -42.52
C PRO A 394 31.58 -43.39 -41.07
N VAL A 395 32.46 -42.97 -40.18
CA VAL A 395 32.43 -43.28 -38.74
C VAL A 395 31.23 -42.64 -38.07
N ALA A 396 30.97 -41.35 -38.37
CA ALA A 396 29.83 -40.65 -37.82
C ALA A 396 28.48 -41.22 -38.34
N ARG A 397 28.44 -41.62 -39.60
CA ARG A 397 27.27 -42.30 -40.20
C ARG A 397 27.02 -43.68 -39.57
N ALA A 398 28.08 -44.46 -39.33
CA ALA A 398 27.98 -45.75 -38.65
C ALA A 398 27.47 -45.56 -37.19
N ALA A 399 27.99 -44.59 -36.46
CA ALA A 399 27.52 -44.28 -35.12
C ALA A 399 26.05 -43.84 -35.10
N ALA A 400 25.62 -42.99 -36.06
CA ALA A 400 24.24 -42.58 -36.21
C ALA A 400 23.29 -43.74 -36.57
N ALA A 401 23.76 -44.69 -37.39
CA ALA A 401 23.02 -45.88 -37.72
C ALA A 401 22.85 -46.82 -36.50
N ALA A 402 23.88 -46.95 -35.67
CA ALA A 402 23.81 -47.72 -34.44
C ALA A 402 22.84 -47.08 -33.43
N LEU A 403 22.79 -45.76 -33.28
CA LEU A 403 21.82 -45.03 -32.44
C LEU A 403 20.38 -45.21 -32.94
N ARG A 404 20.15 -45.12 -34.25
CA ARG A 404 18.82 -45.36 -34.85
C ARG A 404 18.37 -46.82 -34.68
N GLY A 405 19.28 -47.79 -34.73
CA GLY A 405 18.96 -49.20 -34.48
C GLY A 405 18.49 -49.48 -33.05
N HIS A 406 18.81 -48.61 -32.08
CA HIS A 406 18.31 -48.69 -30.72
C HIS A 406 16.95 -47.98 -30.57
N GLU A 407 16.60 -47.08 -31.44
CA GLU A 407 15.32 -46.32 -31.40
C GLU A 407 14.18 -46.97 -32.22
N ALA A 408 14.48 -47.97 -33.06
CA ALA A 408 13.49 -48.62 -33.89
C ALA A 408 12.74 -49.77 -33.15
N ARG A 409 12.22 -49.46 -31.96
CA ARG A 409 10.95 -50.05 -31.55
C ARG A 409 9.83 -49.15 -31.98
N GLU A 410 9.28 -49.51 -33.13
CA GLU A 410 8.06 -48.91 -33.64
C GLU A 410 6.99 -49.04 -32.54
N VAL A 411 6.77 -47.94 -31.82
CA VAL A 411 5.64 -47.88 -30.88
C VAL A 411 4.40 -47.65 -31.73
N VAL A 412 3.77 -48.73 -32.15
CA VAL A 412 2.44 -48.63 -32.76
C VAL A 412 1.48 -48.20 -31.66
N VAL A 413 1.11 -46.95 -31.64
CA VAL A 413 0.09 -46.42 -30.73
C VAL A 413 -1.25 -46.87 -31.31
N ASP A 414 -1.87 -47.88 -30.72
CA ASP A 414 -3.23 -48.30 -31.03
C ASP A 414 -4.22 -47.22 -30.54
N LEU A 415 -4.58 -46.30 -31.43
CA LEU A 415 -5.52 -45.23 -31.15
C LEU A 415 -6.90 -45.70 -30.75
N ALA A 416 -7.31 -46.95 -31.17
CA ALA A 416 -8.59 -47.52 -30.76
C ALA A 416 -8.57 -47.90 -29.28
N ARG A 417 -7.48 -48.46 -28.82
CA ARG A 417 -7.28 -48.81 -27.38
C ARG A 417 -7.17 -47.58 -26.48
N TYR A 418 -6.68 -46.48 -27.06
CA TYR A 418 -6.64 -45.20 -26.32
C TYR A 418 -8.04 -44.58 -26.18
N ALA A 419 -8.88 -44.71 -27.17
CA ALA A 419 -10.29 -44.26 -27.14
C ALA A 419 -11.10 -45.05 -26.11
N GLU A 420 -10.91 -46.39 -26.03
CA GLU A 420 -11.56 -47.25 -25.05
C GLU A 420 -11.18 -46.89 -23.61
N LEU A 421 -9.90 -46.51 -23.35
CA LEU A 421 -9.44 -46.11 -22.05
C LEU A 421 -9.99 -44.74 -21.61
N VAL A 422 -10.23 -43.82 -22.57
CA VAL A 422 -10.84 -42.51 -22.31
C VAL A 422 -12.33 -42.63 -22.05
N GLU A 423 -13.04 -43.57 -22.73
CA GLU A 423 -14.45 -43.83 -22.44
C GLU A 423 -14.68 -44.55 -21.12
N ALA A 424 -13.76 -45.42 -20.73
CA ALA A 424 -13.81 -46.09 -19.42
C ALA A 424 -13.48 -45.22 -18.22
N ALA A 425 -12.91 -44.03 -18.44
CA ALA A 425 -12.55 -43.04 -17.42
C ALA A 425 -13.57 -41.90 -17.28
N ARG A 426 -14.65 -41.94 -18.02
CA ARG A 426 -15.81 -41.05 -17.91
C ARG A 426 -16.95 -41.73 -17.13
#